data_ab79f572f17361b1796bf3944051c1b2
#
_entry.id   ab79f572f17361b1796bf3944051c1b2
#
_cell.length_a   1.000
_cell.length_b   1.000
_cell.length_c   1.000
_cell.angle_alpha   90.00
_cell.angle_beta   90.00
_cell.angle_gamma   90.00
#
_symmetry.space_group_name_H-M   'P 1'
#
loop_
_entity.id
_entity.type
_entity.pdbx_description
1 polymer ?
#
loop_
_entity_poly.entity_id
_entity_poly.type
_entity_poly.pdbx_seq_one_letter_code
_entity_poly.pdbx_strand_id
1 'polypeptide(L)'
;MHLRIRERVFVDEQGIFAVTDLDDRDTDPATVHVLGFCDAEVAGTVRLFSLDGEGTWLGDRLAVLPAYRTRHLAEPLVRFAVRTAGERGGRLMRAHVQLPNVGFFTRIGWTALGGPADYLGRPHQDMVIELSTR
;
A
#
# COMPACT_ATOMS: atom_id res chain seq x y z
N MET A 1 -11.45 -10.92 -2.77
CA MET A 1 -11.41 -10.48 -1.35
C MET A 1 -10.72 -9.13 -1.17
N HIS A 2 -9.54 -8.92 -1.77
CA HIS A 2 -8.84 -7.62 -1.63
C HIS A 2 -9.65 -6.45 -2.19
N LEU A 3 -10.37 -6.63 -3.30
CA LEU A 3 -11.17 -5.56 -3.91
C LEU A 3 -12.30 -5.11 -3.00
N ARG A 4 -12.93 -6.04 -2.29
CA ARG A 4 -14.01 -5.73 -1.36
C ARG A 4 -13.52 -4.89 -0.18
N ILE A 5 -12.33 -5.22 0.35
CA ILE A 5 -11.73 -4.47 1.44
C ILE A 5 -11.38 -3.04 0.98
N ARG A 6 -10.81 -2.92 -0.21
CA ARG A 6 -10.44 -1.63 -0.79
C ARG A 6 -11.67 -0.75 -1.01
N GLU A 7 -12.75 -1.32 -1.54
CA GLU A 7 -14.00 -0.60 -1.73
C GLU A 7 -14.54 -0.09 -0.39
N ARG A 8 -14.55 -0.93 0.64
CA ARG A 8 -15.01 -0.54 1.97
C ARG A 8 -14.21 0.63 2.53
N VAL A 9 -12.90 0.64 2.37
CA VAL A 9 -12.04 1.67 2.94
C VAL A 9 -11.99 2.92 2.05
N PHE A 10 -11.72 2.75 0.77
CA PHE A 10 -11.43 3.91 -0.10
C PHE A 10 -12.69 4.54 -0.70
N VAL A 11 -13.72 3.76 -0.96
CA VAL A 11 -14.98 4.29 -1.51
C VAL A 11 -15.95 4.63 -0.39
N ASP A 12 -16.29 3.65 0.45
CA ASP A 12 -17.34 3.81 1.45
C ASP A 12 -16.92 4.66 2.64
N GLU A 13 -15.71 4.48 3.14
CA GLU A 13 -15.24 5.17 4.35
C GLU A 13 -14.55 6.49 4.04
N GLN A 14 -13.54 6.48 3.16
CA GLN A 14 -12.72 7.67 2.89
C GLN A 14 -13.26 8.54 1.77
N GLY A 15 -14.09 7.98 0.88
CA GLY A 15 -14.62 8.75 -0.25
C GLY A 15 -13.58 9.20 -1.26
N ILE A 16 -12.41 8.57 -1.30
CA ILE A 16 -11.33 8.93 -2.23
C ILE A 16 -11.75 8.64 -3.67
N PHE A 17 -12.48 7.54 -3.87
CA PHE A 17 -12.98 7.14 -5.18
C PHE A 17 -14.51 7.17 -5.15
N ALA A 18 -15.14 7.71 -6.21
CA ALA A 18 -16.60 7.90 -6.23
C ALA A 18 -17.39 6.60 -6.29
N VAL A 19 -16.91 5.61 -7.06
CA VAL A 19 -17.63 4.35 -7.29
C VAL A 19 -16.77 3.14 -6.97
N THR A 20 -15.52 3.12 -7.49
CA THR A 20 -14.60 2.00 -7.29
C THR A 20 -13.17 2.51 -7.30
N ASP A 21 -12.27 1.80 -6.62
CA ASP A 21 -10.84 2.09 -6.64
C ASP A 21 -10.08 1.23 -7.67
N LEU A 22 -10.81 0.55 -8.57
CA LEU A 22 -10.21 -0.27 -9.63
C LEU A 22 -9.48 0.59 -10.66
N ASP A 23 -8.35 0.09 -11.14
CA ASP A 23 -7.60 0.68 -12.25
C ASP A 23 -6.98 -0.43 -13.11
N ASP A 24 -6.23 -0.05 -14.15
CA ASP A 24 -5.63 -1.01 -15.08
C ASP A 24 -4.64 -1.97 -14.42
N ARG A 25 -4.04 -1.58 -13.29
CA ARG A 25 -3.09 -2.42 -12.56
C ARG A 25 -3.77 -3.66 -11.96
N ASP A 26 -5.06 -3.57 -11.65
CA ASP A 26 -5.77 -4.69 -11.04
C ASP A 26 -5.97 -5.86 -11.98
N THR A 27 -5.92 -5.64 -13.30
CA THR A 27 -6.03 -6.69 -14.30
C THR A 27 -4.68 -7.17 -14.82
N ASP A 28 -3.58 -6.53 -14.43
CA ASP A 28 -2.24 -6.93 -14.82
C ASP A 28 -1.81 -8.15 -13.98
N PRO A 29 -1.48 -9.29 -14.61
CA PRO A 29 -1.07 -10.49 -13.85
C PRO A 29 0.24 -10.32 -13.10
N ALA A 30 1.06 -9.31 -13.42
CA ALA A 30 2.30 -9.03 -12.69
C ALA A 30 2.07 -8.23 -11.40
N THR A 31 0.88 -7.68 -11.20
CA THR A 31 0.53 -6.97 -9.97
C THR A 31 0.31 -7.97 -8.84
N VAL A 32 0.89 -7.67 -7.67
CA VAL A 32 0.76 -8.53 -6.49
C VAL A 32 -0.27 -7.93 -5.54
N HIS A 33 -1.22 -8.76 -5.11
CA HIS A 33 -2.21 -8.39 -4.10
C HIS A 33 -1.94 -9.23 -2.86
N VAL A 34 -1.66 -8.56 -1.74
CA VAL A 34 -1.37 -9.22 -0.47
C VAL A 34 -2.60 -9.13 0.43
N LEU A 35 -2.97 -10.25 1.04
CA LEU A 35 -4.07 -10.30 2.00
C LEU A 35 -3.52 -10.50 3.41
N GLY A 36 -4.10 -9.78 4.36
CA GLY A 36 -3.80 -9.95 5.77
C GLY A 36 -4.99 -10.55 6.50
N PHE A 37 -4.71 -11.46 7.40
CA PHE A 37 -5.75 -12.19 8.15
C PHE A 37 -5.62 -11.90 9.65
N CYS A 38 -6.78 -11.77 10.31
CA CYS A 38 -6.88 -11.75 11.76
C CYS A 38 -7.87 -12.84 12.16
N ASP A 39 -7.44 -13.78 13.02
CA ASP A 39 -8.29 -14.85 13.49
C ASP A 39 -9.02 -15.58 12.36
N ALA A 40 -8.29 -15.88 11.27
CA ALA A 40 -8.78 -16.55 10.06
C ALA A 40 -9.75 -15.71 9.21
N GLU A 41 -10.01 -14.45 9.57
CA GLU A 41 -10.82 -13.53 8.77
C GLU A 41 -9.93 -12.62 7.94
N VAL A 42 -10.30 -12.37 6.68
CA VAL A 42 -9.60 -11.39 5.84
C VAL A 42 -9.86 -9.99 6.39
N ALA A 43 -8.82 -9.31 6.80
CA ALA A 43 -8.93 -8.04 7.51
C ALA A 43 -8.24 -6.87 6.81
N GLY A 44 -7.32 -7.14 5.90
CA GLY A 44 -6.58 -6.07 5.22
C GLY A 44 -5.94 -6.54 3.93
N THR A 45 -5.45 -5.58 3.16
CA THR A 45 -4.78 -5.84 1.89
C THR A 45 -3.83 -4.71 1.53
N VAL A 46 -2.87 -5.00 0.66
CA VAL A 46 -2.00 -4.01 0.03
C VAL A 46 -1.66 -4.50 -1.38
N ARG A 47 -1.48 -3.55 -2.29
CA ARG A 47 -1.13 -3.85 -3.68
C ARG A 47 0.28 -3.36 -3.97
N LEU A 48 1.04 -4.09 -4.78
CA LEU A 48 2.35 -3.64 -5.24
C LEU A 48 2.60 -4.09 -6.68
N PHE A 49 3.36 -3.28 -7.41
CA PHE A 49 3.71 -3.56 -8.79
C PHE A 49 4.97 -2.81 -9.19
N SER A 50 5.67 -3.32 -10.23
CA SER A 50 6.83 -2.65 -10.80
C SER A 50 6.37 -1.46 -11.63
N LEU A 51 7.01 -0.29 -11.43
CA LEU A 51 6.69 0.91 -12.21
C LEU A 51 7.37 0.91 -13.57
N ASP A 52 8.60 0.42 -13.63
CA ASP A 52 9.46 0.61 -14.80
C ASP A 52 10.13 -0.67 -15.31
N GLY A 53 9.93 -1.78 -14.63
CA GLY A 53 10.63 -3.02 -14.94
C GLY A 53 12.12 -3.00 -14.63
N GLU A 54 12.63 -1.94 -13.99
CA GLU A 54 14.06 -1.72 -13.75
C GLU A 54 14.42 -1.62 -12.29
N GLY A 55 13.52 -2.01 -11.40
CA GLY A 55 13.82 -2.07 -9.97
C GLY A 55 13.06 -1.07 -9.11
N THR A 56 12.25 -0.18 -9.68
CA THR A 56 11.40 0.73 -8.92
C THR A 56 9.99 0.16 -8.83
N TRP A 57 9.53 -0.06 -7.60
CA TRP A 57 8.20 -0.60 -7.32
C TRP A 57 7.33 0.45 -6.66
N LEU A 58 6.03 0.33 -6.81
CA LEU A 58 5.05 1.14 -6.10
C LEU A 58 4.18 0.23 -5.24
N GLY A 59 4.03 0.61 -3.97
CA GLY A 59 3.03 0.02 -3.09
C GLY A 59 1.88 0.99 -2.91
N ASP A 60 0.65 0.52 -3.05
CA ASP A 60 -0.52 1.36 -2.85
C ASP A 60 -1.73 0.53 -2.41
N ARG A 61 -2.87 1.18 -2.30
CA ARG A 61 -4.13 0.52 -1.90
C ARG A 61 -4.00 -0.27 -0.60
N LEU A 62 -3.18 0.23 0.34
CA LEU A 62 -3.14 -0.33 1.69
C LEU A 62 -4.47 -0.05 2.37
N ALA A 63 -5.16 -1.08 2.77
CA ALA A 63 -6.45 -0.97 3.42
C ALA A 63 -6.59 -2.00 4.53
N VAL A 64 -7.03 -1.54 5.72
CA VAL A 64 -7.37 -2.41 6.84
C VAL A 64 -8.79 -2.09 7.23
N LEU A 65 -9.63 -3.12 7.36
CA LEU A 65 -11.02 -2.92 7.75
C LEU A 65 -11.09 -2.26 9.14
N PRO A 66 -12.04 -1.34 9.37
CA PRO A 66 -12.10 -0.59 10.64
C PRO A 66 -12.09 -1.46 11.89
N ALA A 67 -12.77 -2.61 11.85
CA ALA A 67 -12.86 -3.52 12.98
C ALA A 67 -11.51 -4.13 13.39
N TYR A 68 -10.51 -4.07 12.52
CA TYR A 68 -9.21 -4.73 12.74
C TYR A 68 -8.04 -3.74 12.89
N ARG A 69 -8.30 -2.44 12.89
CA ARG A 69 -7.22 -1.44 12.93
C ARG A 69 -6.42 -1.46 14.23
N THR A 70 -7.05 -1.83 15.32
CA THR A 70 -6.37 -1.96 16.61
C THR A 70 -5.52 -3.22 16.72
N ARG A 71 -5.56 -4.11 15.72
CA ARG A 71 -4.79 -5.35 15.69
C ARG A 71 -3.42 -5.17 15.01
N HIS A 72 -3.03 -3.95 14.69
CA HIS A 72 -1.72 -3.60 14.13
C HIS A 72 -1.36 -4.35 12.85
N LEU A 73 -2.36 -4.60 11.99
CA LEU A 73 -2.18 -5.39 10.78
C LEU A 73 -1.41 -4.63 9.68
N ALA A 74 -1.43 -3.30 9.70
CA ALA A 74 -0.79 -2.49 8.65
C ALA A 74 0.72 -2.74 8.56
N GLU A 75 1.41 -2.86 9.67
CA GLU A 75 2.87 -3.07 9.65
C GLU A 75 3.27 -4.39 8.98
N PRO A 76 2.71 -5.56 9.33
CA PRO A 76 3.04 -6.80 8.62
C PRO A 76 2.68 -6.75 7.14
N LEU A 77 1.58 -6.10 6.76
CA LEU A 77 1.22 -5.94 5.35
C LEU A 77 2.28 -5.15 4.58
N VAL A 78 2.70 -4.01 5.10
CA VAL A 78 3.71 -3.18 4.45
C VAL A 78 5.05 -3.90 4.40
N ARG A 79 5.47 -4.53 5.49
CA ARG A 79 6.74 -5.28 5.54
C ARG A 79 6.75 -6.45 4.55
N PHE A 80 5.62 -7.14 4.42
CA PHE A 80 5.50 -8.23 3.45
C PHE A 80 5.61 -7.71 2.02
N ALA A 81 4.96 -6.57 1.71
CA ALA A 81 5.04 -5.96 0.40
C ALA A 81 6.48 -5.54 0.06
N VAL A 82 7.18 -4.94 1.00
CA VAL A 82 8.59 -4.54 0.84
C VAL A 82 9.46 -5.75 0.54
N ARG A 83 9.30 -6.83 1.31
CA ARG A 83 10.06 -8.06 1.12
C ARG A 83 9.76 -8.68 -0.26
N THR A 84 8.50 -8.72 -0.64
CA THR A 84 8.10 -9.30 -1.93
C THR A 84 8.71 -8.54 -3.09
N ALA A 85 8.66 -7.20 -3.06
CA ALA A 85 9.28 -6.39 -4.12
C ALA A 85 10.78 -6.65 -4.20
N GLY A 86 11.48 -6.76 -3.07
CA GLY A 86 12.91 -7.06 -3.03
C GLY A 86 13.22 -8.44 -3.61
N GLU A 87 12.41 -9.45 -3.25
CA GLU A 87 12.58 -10.82 -3.75
C GLU A 87 12.34 -10.92 -5.26
N ARG A 88 11.56 -9.99 -5.82
CA ARG A 88 11.27 -9.94 -7.25
C ARG A 88 12.23 -9.03 -8.02
N GLY A 89 13.37 -8.68 -7.42
CA GLY A 89 14.41 -7.90 -8.09
C GLY A 89 14.28 -6.39 -7.94
N GLY A 90 13.36 -5.91 -7.10
CA GLY A 90 13.22 -4.50 -6.83
C GLY A 90 14.40 -3.94 -6.04
N ARG A 91 14.72 -2.67 -6.28
CA ARG A 91 15.77 -1.95 -5.54
C ARG A 91 15.20 -0.84 -4.68
N LEU A 92 14.11 -0.21 -5.14
CA LEU A 92 13.41 0.86 -4.43
C LEU A 92 11.92 0.61 -4.47
N MET A 93 11.23 0.99 -3.42
CA MET A 93 9.76 1.01 -3.40
C MET A 93 9.29 2.40 -3.01
N ARG A 94 8.31 2.91 -3.75
CA ARG A 94 7.69 4.20 -3.50
C ARG A 94 6.25 4.02 -3.06
N ALA A 95 5.73 5.01 -2.36
CA ALA A 95 4.33 5.03 -1.94
C ALA A 95 3.84 6.48 -1.81
N HIS A 96 2.55 6.68 -2.09
CA HIS A 96 1.87 7.94 -1.78
C HIS A 96 1.17 7.76 -0.43
N VAL A 97 1.71 8.37 0.61
CA VAL A 97 1.27 8.14 2.00
C VAL A 97 0.39 9.28 2.47
N GLN A 98 -0.80 8.98 2.95
CA GLN A 98 -1.67 9.99 3.56
C GLN A 98 -0.98 10.60 4.76
N LEU A 99 -1.09 11.93 4.94
CA LEU A 99 -0.31 12.64 5.96
C LEU A 99 -0.40 12.04 7.36
N PRO A 100 -1.57 11.61 7.85
CA PRO A 100 -1.63 11.00 9.18
C PRO A 100 -0.78 9.74 9.36
N ASN A 101 -0.40 9.08 8.25
CA ASN A 101 0.36 7.83 8.29
C ASN A 101 1.86 8.01 8.10
N VAL A 102 2.34 9.23 7.86
CA VAL A 102 3.77 9.49 7.61
C VAL A 102 4.63 9.03 8.79
N GLY A 103 4.20 9.30 10.02
CA GLY A 103 4.94 8.87 11.21
C GLY A 103 5.09 7.36 11.31
N PHE A 104 4.05 6.62 10.97
CA PHE A 104 4.08 5.16 10.95
C PHE A 104 5.10 4.65 9.92
N PHE A 105 5.05 5.16 8.67
CA PHE A 105 5.99 4.74 7.64
C PHE A 105 7.43 5.11 8.00
N THR A 106 7.64 6.29 8.58
CA THR A 106 8.98 6.70 9.03
C THR A 106 9.53 5.73 10.07
N ARG A 107 8.70 5.30 11.02
CA ARG A 107 9.13 4.35 12.06
C ARG A 107 9.57 3.01 11.49
N ILE A 108 8.96 2.57 10.39
CA ILE A 108 9.30 1.28 9.79
C ILE A 108 10.29 1.40 8.63
N GLY A 109 10.99 2.54 8.53
CA GLY A 109 12.17 2.66 7.69
C GLY A 109 12.00 3.45 6.39
N TRP A 110 10.84 4.04 6.14
CA TRP A 110 10.60 4.83 4.94
C TRP A 110 11.07 6.27 5.12
N THR A 111 11.47 6.90 4.02
CA THR A 111 11.96 8.28 3.99
C THR A 111 11.08 9.13 3.09
N ALA A 112 10.80 10.37 3.51
CA ALA A 112 10.01 11.30 2.72
C ALA A 112 10.80 11.82 1.52
N LEU A 113 10.13 11.96 0.37
CA LEU A 113 10.66 12.54 -0.86
C LEU A 113 9.93 13.85 -1.14
N GLY A 114 10.64 14.98 -1.06
CA GLY A 114 10.06 16.29 -1.31
C GLY A 114 9.03 16.68 -0.27
N GLY A 115 8.19 17.65 -0.61
CA GLY A 115 7.13 18.13 0.25
C GLY A 115 5.80 17.42 0.00
N PRO A 116 4.81 17.66 0.88
CA PRO A 116 3.47 17.10 0.67
C PRO A 116 2.81 17.61 -0.62
N ALA A 117 1.99 16.76 -1.23
CA ALA A 117 1.26 17.10 -2.46
C ALA A 117 -0.11 16.45 -2.42
N ASP A 118 -1.04 16.94 -3.26
CA ASP A 118 -2.34 16.32 -3.39
C ASP A 118 -2.27 15.09 -4.28
N TYR A 119 -2.93 14.03 -3.84
CA TYR A 119 -3.07 12.78 -4.60
C TYR A 119 -4.50 12.29 -4.41
N LEU A 120 -5.24 12.18 -5.50
CA LEU A 120 -6.66 11.77 -5.50
C LEU A 120 -7.51 12.64 -4.54
N GLY A 121 -7.24 13.96 -4.52
CA GLY A 121 -8.00 14.91 -3.74
C GLY A 121 -7.67 14.98 -2.25
N ARG A 122 -6.61 14.26 -1.81
CA ARG A 122 -6.16 14.29 -0.42
C ARG A 122 -4.69 14.63 -0.33
N PRO A 123 -4.26 15.34 0.73
CA PRO A 123 -2.83 15.60 0.92
C PRO A 123 -2.08 14.30 1.22
N HIS A 124 -1.00 14.10 0.48
CA HIS A 124 -0.15 12.93 0.60
C HIS A 124 1.31 13.35 0.62
N GLN A 125 2.15 12.47 1.16
CA GLN A 125 3.59 12.59 1.15
C GLN A 125 4.15 11.42 0.36
N ASP A 126 4.94 11.71 -0.68
CA ASP A 126 5.67 10.63 -1.37
C ASP A 126 6.77 10.12 -0.45
N MET A 127 6.88 8.82 -0.33
CA MET A 127 7.87 8.16 0.51
C MET A 127 8.55 7.03 -0.24
N VAL A 128 9.76 6.69 0.21
CA VAL A 128 10.59 5.68 -0.45
C VAL A 128 11.30 4.83 0.60
N ILE A 129 11.52 3.55 0.26
CA ILE A 129 12.37 2.65 1.04
C ILE A 129 13.28 1.87 0.10
N GLU A 130 14.55 1.68 0.50
CA GLU A 130 15.45 0.81 -0.22
C GLU A 130 15.10 -0.64 0.05
N LEU A 131 15.20 -1.48 -1.00
CA LEU A 131 14.83 -2.88 -0.91
C LEU A 131 16.08 -3.76 -0.78
N SER A 132 15.93 -4.83 -0.02
CA SER A 132 16.96 -5.85 0.12
C SER A 132 16.59 -7.06 -0.71
N THR A 133 17.54 -7.62 -1.45
CA THR A 133 17.33 -8.82 -2.27
C THR A 133 17.68 -10.12 -1.55
N ARG A 134 17.97 -10.06 -0.29
CA ARG A 134 18.32 -11.26 0.50
C ARG A 134 17.13 -12.08 0.90
#